data_57b4fe150e53fe0e8c48671e27ce0110
#
_entry.id   57b4fe150e53fe0e8c48671e27ce0110
#
_cell.length_a   1.000
_cell.length_b   1.000
_cell.length_c   1.000
_cell.angle_alpha   90.00
_cell.angle_beta   90.00
_cell.angle_gamma   90.00
#
_symmetry.space_group_name_H-M   'P 1'
#
loop_
_entity.id
_entity.type
_entity.pdbx_description
1 polymer ?
#
loop_
_entity_poly.entity_id
_entity_poly.type
_entity_poly.pdbx_seq_one_letter_code
_entity_poly.pdbx_strand_id
1 'polypeptide(L)'
;CKSCDNSADGGSSSSNGDSNLSGTTGQLTAEGSSAQQKAMSVFSAKYSQAVPGAQFSYNSTGSGAGQKQFIAGQVNFGGSDSPLDDSQMAEAKDKTCKSDVWQLPMVIGPVAVAYKLDGVDSVALSPEVIAKIFKGEIKKWNDDAIKKLNDGVNLPDKDIKVIYRSDESGTSDNFQKFLKTSAPGQWDSEGKAFPSTTGSGANGSSGVVQEVGATDGAITYVEAGFAKEAKLKEAAIDFGQGPVELNKETVGNALDKLTYK
;
A
#
# COMPACT_ATOMS: atom_id res chain seq x y z
N CYS A 1 0.52 -14.89 -3.55
CA CYS A 1 0.14 -16.32 -3.37
C CYS A 1 -0.17 -16.95 -4.74
N LYS A 2 0.36 -18.12 -5.02
CA LYS A 2 0.13 -18.84 -6.27
C LYS A 2 -1.01 -19.85 -6.09
N SER A 3 -1.83 -19.99 -7.13
CA SER A 3 -2.89 -21.02 -7.20
C SER A 3 -2.36 -22.42 -6.96
N CYS A 4 -3.20 -23.27 -6.37
CA CYS A 4 -2.90 -24.67 -6.05
C CYS A 4 -3.20 -25.62 -7.23
N ASP A 5 -2.87 -25.27 -8.45
CA ASP A 5 -3.05 -26.16 -9.58
C ASP A 5 -1.85 -27.11 -9.72
N ASN A 6 -2.16 -28.40 -9.54
CA ASN A 6 -1.25 -29.51 -9.71
C ASN A 6 -1.30 -29.98 -11.18
N SER A 7 -0.40 -29.47 -12.00
CA SER A 7 -0.08 -30.10 -13.28
C SER A 7 1.44 -30.06 -13.45
N ALA A 8 2.06 -31.11 -12.94
CA ALA A 8 3.46 -31.37 -13.23
C ALA A 8 3.56 -31.93 -14.65
N ASP A 9 4.24 -31.19 -15.53
CA ASP A 9 4.94 -31.83 -16.62
C ASP A 9 6.29 -31.14 -16.85
N GLY A 10 7.33 -31.95 -16.80
CA GLY A 10 8.69 -31.52 -16.83
C GLY A 10 9.17 -31.25 -18.26
N GLY A 11 9.86 -30.13 -18.43
CA GLY A 11 10.55 -29.79 -19.67
C GLY A 11 11.55 -28.68 -19.42
N SER A 12 12.79 -29.06 -19.20
CA SER A 12 13.94 -28.15 -19.15
C SER A 12 14.26 -27.65 -20.57
N SER A 13 14.31 -26.32 -20.78
CA SER A 13 15.26 -25.74 -21.75
C SER A 13 15.39 -24.23 -21.56
N SER A 14 16.62 -23.80 -21.69
CA SER A 14 17.21 -22.50 -21.48
C SER A 14 16.89 -21.47 -22.57
N SER A 15 16.82 -20.18 -22.11
CA SER A 15 17.23 -18.92 -22.77
C SER A 15 16.53 -18.44 -24.04
N ASN A 16 15.97 -17.36 -23.91
CA ASN A 16 15.79 -16.10 -24.62
C ASN A 16 14.34 -15.63 -24.57
N GLY A 17 14.14 -14.48 -24.04
CA GLY A 17 13.12 -13.44 -24.10
C GLY A 17 11.73 -13.62 -24.70
N ASP A 18 11.31 -14.76 -25.16
CA ASP A 18 9.93 -15.07 -25.51
C ASP A 18 9.53 -16.34 -24.73
N SER A 19 9.02 -16.13 -23.51
CA SER A 19 8.33 -17.19 -22.80
C SER A 19 7.11 -17.56 -23.64
N ASN A 20 7.19 -18.69 -24.36
CA ASN A 20 6.05 -19.24 -25.06
C ASN A 20 5.01 -19.71 -24.02
N LEU A 21 4.10 -18.80 -23.66
CA LEU A 21 2.97 -19.05 -22.76
C LEU A 21 1.81 -19.72 -23.50
N SER A 22 2.05 -20.28 -24.69
CA SER A 22 1.04 -20.99 -25.46
C SER A 22 0.52 -22.21 -24.73
N GLY A 23 -0.78 -22.36 -24.69
CA GLY A 23 -1.48 -23.54 -24.13
C GLY A 23 -2.21 -23.32 -22.81
N THR A 24 -2.01 -22.20 -22.13
CA THR A 24 -2.79 -21.83 -20.94
C THR A 24 -4.00 -21.00 -21.34
N THR A 25 -5.16 -21.63 -21.39
CA THR A 25 -6.44 -20.94 -21.57
C THR A 25 -7.23 -20.98 -20.27
N GLY A 26 -8.09 -20.01 -20.05
CA GLY A 26 -8.96 -19.99 -18.88
C GLY A 26 -9.04 -18.62 -18.23
N GLN A 27 -9.74 -18.59 -17.12
CA GLN A 27 -9.94 -17.36 -16.35
C GLN A 27 -9.16 -17.44 -15.04
N LEU A 28 -8.31 -16.43 -14.80
CA LEU A 28 -7.70 -16.18 -13.50
C LEU A 28 -8.46 -15.06 -12.79
N THR A 29 -8.91 -15.36 -11.59
CA THR A 29 -9.57 -14.38 -10.71
C THR A 29 -8.69 -14.11 -9.50
N ALA A 30 -8.56 -12.84 -9.15
CA ALA A 30 -7.80 -12.41 -8.00
C ALA A 30 -8.49 -11.27 -7.28
N GLU A 31 -8.18 -11.13 -6.00
CA GLU A 31 -8.75 -10.08 -5.16
C GLU A 31 -7.73 -9.62 -4.12
N GLY A 32 -7.82 -8.36 -3.69
CA GLY A 32 -6.98 -7.90 -2.58
C GLY A 32 -6.57 -6.44 -2.63
N SER A 33 -5.30 -6.19 -2.32
CA SER A 33 -4.77 -4.84 -2.12
C SER A 33 -5.16 -3.85 -3.21
N SER A 34 -5.77 -2.75 -2.81
CA SER A 34 -6.09 -1.65 -3.73
C SER A 34 -4.86 -0.85 -4.15
N ALA A 35 -3.76 -0.91 -3.40
CA ALA A 35 -2.49 -0.30 -3.79
C ALA A 35 -1.90 -0.94 -5.05
N GLN A 36 -2.18 -2.22 -5.29
CA GLN A 36 -1.73 -2.97 -6.47
C GLN A 36 -2.62 -2.79 -7.71
N GLN A 37 -3.78 -2.18 -7.59
CA GLN A 37 -4.80 -2.12 -8.63
C GLN A 37 -4.25 -1.68 -10.00
N LYS A 38 -3.43 -0.63 -10.01
CA LYS A 38 -2.86 -0.08 -11.25
C LYS A 38 -1.87 -1.05 -11.90
N ALA A 39 -0.99 -1.64 -11.12
CA ALA A 39 -0.05 -2.65 -11.60
C ALA A 39 -0.79 -3.87 -12.15
N MET A 40 -1.82 -4.35 -11.44
CA MET A 40 -2.64 -5.48 -11.86
C MET A 40 -3.41 -5.19 -13.15
N SER A 41 -3.87 -3.96 -13.37
CA SER A 41 -4.50 -3.57 -14.63
C SER A 41 -3.53 -3.66 -15.82
N VAL A 42 -2.29 -3.22 -15.63
CA VAL A 42 -1.25 -3.34 -16.66
C VAL A 42 -0.88 -4.82 -16.90
N PHE A 43 -0.73 -5.60 -15.84
CA PHE A 43 -0.41 -7.04 -15.95
C PHE A 43 -1.54 -7.80 -16.65
N SER A 44 -2.80 -7.52 -16.31
CA SER A 44 -3.96 -8.12 -16.96
C SER A 44 -3.98 -7.83 -18.47
N ALA A 45 -3.79 -6.58 -18.86
CA ALA A 45 -3.78 -6.18 -20.27
C ALA A 45 -2.65 -6.87 -21.04
N LYS A 46 -1.42 -6.88 -20.49
CA LYS A 46 -0.26 -7.52 -21.12
C LYS A 46 -0.40 -9.04 -21.16
N TYR A 47 -0.92 -9.65 -20.11
CA TYR A 47 -1.12 -11.10 -20.06
C TYR A 47 -2.14 -11.56 -21.09
N SER A 48 -3.27 -10.88 -21.22
CA SER A 48 -4.29 -11.20 -22.22
C SER A 48 -3.79 -11.02 -23.66
N GLN A 49 -2.84 -10.09 -23.89
CA GLN A 49 -2.19 -9.93 -25.19
C GLN A 49 -1.19 -11.06 -25.48
N ALA A 50 -0.43 -11.48 -24.47
CA ALA A 50 0.61 -12.49 -24.62
C ALA A 50 0.04 -13.92 -24.71
N VAL A 51 -1.13 -14.17 -24.08
CA VAL A 51 -1.76 -15.48 -24.00
C VAL A 51 -3.19 -15.42 -24.52
N PRO A 52 -3.40 -15.60 -25.85
CA PRO A 52 -4.74 -15.59 -26.43
C PRO A 52 -5.64 -16.65 -25.78
N GLY A 53 -6.83 -16.22 -25.33
CA GLY A 53 -7.80 -17.08 -24.64
C GLY A 53 -7.63 -17.15 -23.13
N ALA A 54 -6.61 -16.53 -22.55
CA ALA A 54 -6.51 -16.31 -21.12
C ALA A 54 -7.18 -14.98 -20.72
N GLN A 55 -7.95 -15.02 -19.63
CA GLN A 55 -8.58 -13.85 -19.02
C GLN A 55 -8.06 -13.70 -17.60
N PHE A 56 -7.78 -12.46 -17.21
CA PHE A 56 -7.36 -12.13 -15.85
C PHE A 56 -8.19 -10.99 -15.30
N SER A 57 -8.78 -11.19 -14.14
CA SER A 57 -9.53 -10.16 -13.40
C SER A 57 -9.00 -9.96 -12.00
N TYR A 58 -8.93 -8.71 -11.56
CA TYR A 58 -8.48 -8.33 -10.23
C TYR A 58 -9.49 -7.38 -9.57
N ASN A 59 -9.99 -7.75 -8.38
CA ASN A 59 -10.85 -6.90 -7.56
C ASN A 59 -10.04 -6.23 -6.44
N SER A 60 -10.01 -4.92 -6.42
CA SER A 60 -9.28 -4.13 -5.42
C SER A 60 -10.11 -3.88 -4.15
N THR A 61 -10.27 -4.90 -3.33
CA THR A 61 -11.14 -4.90 -2.13
C THR A 61 -10.39 -4.69 -0.81
N GLY A 62 -9.06 -4.61 -0.87
CA GLY A 62 -8.18 -4.51 0.29
C GLY A 62 -7.48 -5.82 0.62
N SER A 63 -6.31 -5.73 1.25
CA SER A 63 -5.46 -6.90 1.56
C SER A 63 -6.17 -7.92 2.44
N GLY A 64 -6.93 -7.47 3.45
CA GLY A 64 -7.66 -8.38 4.34
C GLY A 64 -8.73 -9.19 3.61
N ALA A 65 -9.51 -8.56 2.72
CA ALA A 65 -10.50 -9.25 1.90
C ALA A 65 -9.83 -10.24 0.95
N GLY A 66 -8.74 -9.84 0.27
CA GLY A 66 -7.99 -10.73 -0.61
C GLY A 66 -7.44 -11.97 0.08
N GLN A 67 -6.89 -11.81 1.28
CA GLN A 67 -6.43 -12.92 2.12
C GLN A 67 -7.58 -13.88 2.48
N LYS A 68 -8.72 -13.35 2.92
CA LYS A 68 -9.90 -14.15 3.26
C LYS A 68 -10.45 -14.93 2.07
N GLN A 69 -10.56 -14.29 0.91
CA GLN A 69 -11.04 -14.93 -0.31
C GLN A 69 -10.09 -16.01 -0.84
N PHE A 70 -8.77 -15.77 -0.72
CA PHE A 70 -7.78 -16.78 -1.07
C PHE A 70 -7.86 -18.01 -0.15
N ILE A 71 -7.89 -17.80 1.17
CA ILE A 71 -8.02 -18.88 2.16
C ILE A 71 -9.33 -19.67 1.97
N ALA A 72 -10.41 -19.00 1.59
CA ALA A 72 -11.69 -19.62 1.29
C ALA A 72 -11.74 -20.33 -0.10
N GLY A 73 -10.67 -20.21 -0.90
CA GLY A 73 -10.62 -20.83 -2.24
C GLY A 73 -11.52 -20.17 -3.29
N GLN A 74 -11.92 -18.91 -3.06
CA GLN A 74 -12.81 -18.18 -3.97
C GLN A 74 -12.06 -17.48 -5.10
N VAL A 75 -10.74 -17.33 -4.98
CA VAL A 75 -9.87 -16.71 -5.98
C VAL A 75 -8.62 -17.56 -6.20
N ASN A 76 -8.02 -17.44 -7.38
CA ASN A 76 -6.81 -18.19 -7.74
C ASN A 76 -5.57 -17.66 -7.01
N PHE A 77 -5.53 -16.35 -6.74
CA PHE A 77 -4.50 -15.75 -5.90
C PHE A 77 -5.02 -14.51 -5.17
N GLY A 78 -4.39 -14.16 -4.05
CA GLY A 78 -4.68 -12.95 -3.29
C GLY A 78 -3.56 -11.92 -3.45
N GLY A 79 -3.92 -10.65 -3.69
CA GLY A 79 -3.00 -9.52 -3.59
C GLY A 79 -2.98 -8.98 -2.17
N SER A 80 -1.79 -8.81 -1.58
CA SER A 80 -1.69 -8.26 -0.23
C SER A 80 -0.38 -7.51 -0.02
N ASP A 81 -0.44 -6.38 0.69
CA ASP A 81 0.74 -5.64 1.12
C ASP A 81 1.20 -6.10 2.52
N SER A 82 0.47 -7.03 3.14
CA SER A 82 0.83 -7.70 4.38
C SER A 82 0.92 -9.20 4.16
N PRO A 83 1.93 -9.90 4.70
CA PRO A 83 2.00 -11.34 4.58
C PRO A 83 0.84 -12.03 5.32
N LEU A 84 0.53 -13.26 4.91
CA LEU A 84 -0.26 -14.17 5.74
C LEU A 84 0.57 -14.54 6.97
N ASP A 85 -0.09 -14.59 8.13
CA ASP A 85 0.52 -15.14 9.33
C ASP A 85 0.55 -16.68 9.31
N ASP A 86 1.23 -17.29 10.29
CA ASP A 86 1.40 -18.73 10.35
C ASP A 86 0.06 -19.49 10.43
N SER A 87 -0.92 -18.94 11.15
CA SER A 87 -2.27 -19.51 11.27
C SER A 87 -3.02 -19.45 9.94
N GLN A 88 -2.95 -18.34 9.24
CA GLN A 88 -3.55 -18.16 7.92
C GLN A 88 -2.88 -19.07 6.86
N MET A 89 -1.56 -19.22 6.94
CA MET A 89 -0.80 -20.13 6.07
C MET A 89 -1.23 -21.59 6.29
N ALA A 90 -1.35 -22.02 7.55
CA ALA A 90 -1.83 -23.37 7.90
C ALA A 90 -3.27 -23.59 7.42
N GLU A 91 -4.15 -22.62 7.63
CA GLU A 91 -5.54 -22.70 7.21
C GLU A 91 -5.68 -22.82 5.68
N ALA A 92 -4.96 -21.99 4.93
CA ALA A 92 -4.95 -22.03 3.47
C ALA A 92 -4.40 -23.36 2.95
N LYS A 93 -3.31 -23.88 3.56
CA LYS A 93 -2.75 -25.19 3.24
C LYS A 93 -3.77 -26.30 3.46
N ASP A 94 -4.41 -26.32 4.62
CA ASP A 94 -5.28 -27.42 5.01
C ASP A 94 -6.64 -27.38 4.29
N LYS A 95 -7.22 -26.22 4.09
CA LYS A 95 -8.56 -26.10 3.51
C LYS A 95 -8.56 -26.01 2.00
N THR A 96 -7.65 -25.26 1.41
CA THR A 96 -7.74 -24.84 0.01
C THR A 96 -6.61 -25.42 -0.85
N CYS A 97 -5.36 -25.13 -0.49
CA CYS A 97 -4.23 -25.45 -1.34
C CYS A 97 -3.85 -26.92 -1.35
N LYS A 98 -4.05 -27.63 -0.24
CA LYS A 98 -3.56 -29.01 -0.04
C LYS A 98 -2.05 -29.18 -0.28
N SER A 99 -1.34 -28.06 -0.33
CA SER A 99 0.10 -27.93 -0.51
C SER A 99 0.59 -26.69 0.22
N ASP A 100 1.89 -26.47 0.26
CA ASP A 100 2.44 -25.26 0.85
C ASP A 100 1.99 -24.00 0.10
N VAL A 101 1.68 -22.96 0.86
CA VAL A 101 1.27 -21.67 0.33
C VAL A 101 2.51 -20.81 0.07
N TRP A 102 2.59 -20.23 -1.11
CA TRP A 102 3.70 -19.36 -1.47
C TRP A 102 3.30 -17.89 -1.38
N GLN A 103 4.15 -17.12 -0.75
CA GLN A 103 4.07 -15.66 -0.72
C GLN A 103 5.21 -15.09 -1.56
N LEU A 104 4.87 -14.43 -2.66
CA LEU A 104 5.84 -13.94 -3.64
C LEU A 104 5.79 -12.41 -3.69
N PRO A 105 6.93 -11.71 -3.58
CA PRO A 105 6.97 -10.29 -3.85
C PRO A 105 6.74 -10.04 -5.35
N MET A 106 5.77 -9.18 -5.68
CA MET A 106 5.38 -8.89 -7.06
C MET A 106 5.52 -7.41 -7.42
N VAL A 107 5.13 -6.53 -6.49
CA VAL A 107 5.14 -5.08 -6.70
C VAL A 107 5.72 -4.42 -5.46
N ILE A 108 6.64 -3.49 -5.66
CA ILE A 108 7.15 -2.62 -4.60
C ILE A 108 6.67 -1.21 -4.91
N GLY A 109 5.84 -0.66 -4.03
CA GLY A 109 5.32 0.70 -4.13
C GLY A 109 5.54 1.45 -2.81
N PRO A 110 6.15 2.64 -2.83
CA PRO A 110 6.31 3.41 -1.62
C PRO A 110 4.98 3.97 -1.13
N VAL A 111 4.82 4.06 0.18
CA VAL A 111 3.69 4.72 0.83
C VAL A 111 4.04 6.17 1.09
N ALA A 112 3.23 7.08 0.57
CA ALA A 112 3.36 8.51 0.78
C ALA A 112 2.47 8.96 1.94
N VAL A 113 2.92 9.97 2.68
CA VAL A 113 2.05 10.80 3.51
C VAL A 113 1.57 11.93 2.61
N ALA A 114 0.36 11.79 2.09
CA ALA A 114 -0.21 12.68 1.09
C ALA A 114 -1.18 13.67 1.72
N TYR A 115 -1.19 14.91 1.23
CA TYR A 115 -2.04 15.95 1.77
C TYR A 115 -2.53 16.93 0.70
N LYS A 116 -3.57 17.66 1.05
CA LYS A 116 -4.02 18.85 0.33
C LYS A 116 -4.00 20.03 1.31
N LEU A 117 -3.25 21.07 0.97
CA LEU A 117 -3.17 22.31 1.74
C LEU A 117 -2.98 23.48 0.77
N ASP A 118 -4.04 24.22 0.53
CA ASP A 118 -4.03 25.30 -0.45
C ASP A 118 -3.05 26.41 0.00
N GLY A 119 -2.23 26.86 -0.95
CA GLY A 119 -1.22 27.90 -0.72
C GLY A 119 0.09 27.40 -0.08
N VAL A 120 0.25 26.08 0.13
CA VAL A 120 1.49 25.50 0.67
C VAL A 120 2.00 24.44 -0.29
N ASP A 121 3.19 24.64 -0.86
CA ASP A 121 3.75 23.77 -1.87
C ASP A 121 4.50 22.56 -1.30
N SER A 122 5.14 22.72 -0.15
CA SER A 122 5.90 21.65 0.49
C SER A 122 5.74 21.70 2.00
N VAL A 123 5.68 20.52 2.62
CA VAL A 123 5.65 20.34 4.08
C VAL A 123 6.61 19.20 4.44
N ALA A 124 7.42 19.42 5.46
CA ALA A 124 8.21 18.40 6.11
C ALA A 124 7.55 17.98 7.43
N LEU A 125 7.50 16.68 7.69
CA LEU A 125 6.95 16.10 8.92
C LEU A 125 7.92 15.07 9.47
N SER A 126 8.07 15.00 10.80
CA SER A 126 8.79 13.91 11.43
C SER A 126 7.85 12.73 11.73
N PRO A 127 8.37 11.50 11.92
CA PRO A 127 7.54 10.37 12.30
C PRO A 127 6.72 10.61 13.56
N GLU A 128 7.28 11.30 14.56
CA GLU A 128 6.59 11.63 15.81
C GLU A 128 5.43 12.60 15.58
N VAL A 129 5.65 13.62 14.73
CA VAL A 129 4.60 14.59 14.35
C VAL A 129 3.49 13.88 13.59
N ILE A 130 3.83 13.00 12.66
CA ILE A 130 2.85 12.19 11.91
C ILE A 130 2.03 11.35 12.87
N ALA A 131 2.67 10.63 13.80
CA ALA A 131 1.97 9.83 14.80
C ALA A 131 0.97 10.67 15.62
N LYS A 132 1.37 11.85 16.07
CA LYS A 132 0.50 12.78 16.82
C LYS A 132 -0.65 13.33 15.98
N ILE A 133 -0.42 13.58 14.68
CA ILE A 133 -1.49 14.00 13.77
C ILE A 133 -2.53 12.88 13.64
N PHE A 134 -2.10 11.65 13.36
CA PHE A 134 -3.00 10.51 13.17
C PHE A 134 -3.66 10.01 14.47
N LYS A 135 -3.16 10.41 15.63
CA LYS A 135 -3.82 10.25 16.95
C LYS A 135 -4.79 11.39 17.29
N GLY A 136 -4.75 12.50 16.54
CA GLY A 136 -5.55 13.69 16.81
C GLY A 136 -5.02 14.56 17.95
N GLU A 137 -3.76 14.42 18.32
CA GLU A 137 -3.06 15.29 19.28
C GLU A 137 -2.66 16.61 18.65
N ILE A 138 -2.11 16.59 17.44
CA ILE A 138 -1.85 17.77 16.61
C ILE A 138 -3.02 17.94 15.66
N LYS A 139 -3.72 19.07 15.78
CA LYS A 139 -5.00 19.30 15.08
C LYS A 139 -4.93 20.42 14.05
N LYS A 140 -3.86 21.21 14.01
CA LYS A 140 -3.71 22.35 13.11
C LYS A 140 -2.40 22.31 12.34
N TRP A 141 -2.46 22.75 11.09
CA TRP A 141 -1.28 22.82 10.24
C TRP A 141 -0.22 23.80 10.75
N ASN A 142 -0.63 24.86 11.45
CA ASN A 142 0.29 25.84 12.04
C ASN A 142 0.71 25.50 13.48
N ASP A 143 0.56 24.23 13.92
CA ASP A 143 1.09 23.79 15.20
C ASP A 143 2.61 24.02 15.29
N ASP A 144 3.11 24.39 16.46
CA ASP A 144 4.52 24.69 16.67
C ASP A 144 5.45 23.52 16.36
N ALA A 145 4.97 22.27 16.55
CA ALA A 145 5.74 21.09 16.20
C ALA A 145 5.93 20.95 14.68
N ILE A 146 4.95 21.37 13.88
CA ILE A 146 5.05 21.39 12.41
C ILE A 146 5.89 22.60 11.96
N LYS A 147 5.66 23.78 12.54
CA LYS A 147 6.43 24.99 12.20
C LYS A 147 7.94 24.79 12.37
N LYS A 148 8.36 24.12 13.43
CA LYS A 148 9.78 23.84 13.71
C LYS A 148 10.48 23.03 12.61
N LEU A 149 9.74 22.21 11.85
CA LEU A 149 10.25 21.41 10.74
C LEU A 149 10.17 22.16 9.40
N ASN A 150 9.51 23.33 9.36
CA ASN A 150 9.16 24.06 8.14
C ASN A 150 9.52 25.54 8.26
N ASP A 151 10.78 25.81 8.58
CA ASP A 151 11.26 27.19 8.70
C ASP A 151 11.05 27.97 7.39
N GLY A 152 10.52 29.17 7.49
CA GLY A 152 10.21 30.02 6.33
C GLY A 152 8.94 29.64 5.55
N VAL A 153 8.23 28.56 5.91
CA VAL A 153 6.95 28.19 5.31
C VAL A 153 5.80 28.84 6.06
N ASN A 154 4.94 29.56 5.36
CA ASN A 154 3.75 30.16 5.95
C ASN A 154 2.63 29.13 6.07
N LEU A 155 2.58 28.43 7.19
CA LEU A 155 1.56 27.42 7.48
C LEU A 155 0.26 28.10 7.96
N PRO A 156 -0.90 27.80 7.34
CA PRO A 156 -2.17 28.43 7.70
C PRO A 156 -2.71 27.91 9.02
N ASP A 157 -3.47 28.75 9.72
CA ASP A 157 -4.32 28.34 10.85
C ASP A 157 -5.53 27.55 10.33
N LYS A 158 -5.28 26.31 9.98
CA LYS A 158 -6.26 25.39 9.40
C LYS A 158 -6.25 24.05 10.11
N ASP A 159 -7.43 23.50 10.34
CA ASP A 159 -7.57 22.19 10.93
C ASP A 159 -7.01 21.09 10.02
N ILE A 160 -6.30 20.16 10.60
CA ILE A 160 -5.86 18.92 9.93
C ILE A 160 -7.02 17.94 9.94
N LYS A 161 -7.42 17.48 8.75
CA LYS A 161 -8.45 16.47 8.58
C LYS A 161 -7.83 15.15 8.18
N VAL A 162 -7.74 14.23 9.11
CA VAL A 162 -7.16 12.90 8.89
C VAL A 162 -8.16 12.04 8.12
N ILE A 163 -7.70 11.48 7.01
CA ILE A 163 -8.44 10.47 6.23
C ILE A 163 -7.67 9.16 6.35
N TYR A 164 -8.34 8.10 6.82
CA TYR A 164 -7.75 6.78 7.00
C TYR A 164 -8.52 5.72 6.22
N ARG A 165 -7.92 4.54 6.06
CA ARG A 165 -8.57 3.40 5.39
C ARG A 165 -9.61 2.78 6.31
N SER A 166 -10.87 2.72 5.84
CA SER A 166 -11.97 2.08 6.56
C SER A 166 -12.03 0.56 6.36
N ASP A 167 -11.35 0.04 5.33
CA ASP A 167 -11.20 -1.38 5.04
C ASP A 167 -9.94 -1.99 5.68
N GLU A 168 -9.86 -3.30 5.74
CA GLU A 168 -8.65 -4.02 6.17
C GLU A 168 -7.55 -3.90 5.13
N SER A 169 -6.64 -2.96 5.33
CA SER A 169 -5.64 -2.51 4.36
C SER A 169 -4.24 -2.92 4.75
N GLY A 170 -3.51 -3.53 3.81
CA GLY A 170 -2.09 -3.76 3.96
C GLY A 170 -1.28 -2.46 3.99
N THR A 171 -1.74 -1.41 3.30
CA THR A 171 -1.15 -0.07 3.40
C THR A 171 -1.26 0.48 4.81
N SER A 172 -2.42 0.28 5.49
CA SER A 172 -2.59 0.64 6.91
C SER A 172 -1.62 -0.12 7.81
N ASP A 173 -1.45 -1.43 7.59
CA ASP A 173 -0.52 -2.25 8.36
C ASP A 173 0.93 -1.75 8.22
N ASN A 174 1.38 -1.50 6.99
CA ASN A 174 2.72 -0.98 6.74
C ASN A 174 2.93 0.43 7.34
N PHE A 175 1.94 1.29 7.22
CA PHE A 175 2.00 2.63 7.80
C PHE A 175 2.06 2.60 9.33
N GLN A 176 1.28 1.75 9.97
CA GLN A 176 1.32 1.56 11.43
C GLN A 176 2.67 0.99 11.90
N LYS A 177 3.22 0.00 11.18
CA LYS A 177 4.58 -0.54 11.44
C LYS A 177 5.65 0.53 11.31
N PHE A 178 5.54 1.38 10.27
CA PHE A 178 6.43 2.52 10.11
C PHE A 178 6.37 3.46 11.32
N LEU A 179 5.18 3.87 11.75
CA LEU A 179 5.01 4.76 12.90
C LEU A 179 5.51 4.11 14.21
N LYS A 180 5.20 2.84 14.43
CA LYS A 180 5.65 2.09 15.63
C LYS A 180 7.18 2.00 15.69
N THR A 181 7.84 1.83 14.55
CA THR A 181 9.31 1.70 14.48
C THR A 181 10.00 3.06 14.53
N SER A 182 9.48 4.05 13.82
CA SER A 182 10.13 5.35 13.63
C SER A 182 9.72 6.40 14.67
N ALA A 183 8.61 6.19 15.37
CA ALA A 183 8.12 7.04 16.47
C ALA A 183 7.85 6.19 17.73
N PRO A 184 8.88 5.55 18.33
CA PRO A 184 8.70 4.65 19.46
C PRO A 184 8.08 5.39 20.64
N GLY A 185 7.08 4.74 21.28
CA GLY A 185 6.31 5.34 22.38
C GLY A 185 5.23 6.34 21.95
N GLN A 186 5.16 6.71 20.67
CA GLN A 186 4.12 7.59 20.14
C GLN A 186 3.01 6.81 19.40
N TRP A 187 3.30 5.61 18.93
CA TRP A 187 2.36 4.75 18.20
C TRP A 187 2.46 3.30 18.66
N ASP A 188 1.35 2.73 19.13
CA ASP A 188 1.32 1.37 19.70
C ASP A 188 0.45 0.40 18.90
N SER A 189 -0.36 0.91 17.97
CA SER A 189 -1.26 0.10 17.16
C SER A 189 -0.53 -0.56 15.98
N GLU A 190 -1.07 -1.66 15.48
CA GLU A 190 -0.59 -2.38 14.30
C GLU A 190 -1.72 -3.18 13.65
N GLY A 191 -1.46 -3.73 12.46
CA GLY A 191 -2.41 -4.54 11.72
C GLY A 191 -3.15 -3.78 10.62
N LYS A 192 -4.00 -4.50 9.89
CA LYS A 192 -4.72 -3.99 8.71
C LYS A 192 -5.88 -3.05 9.04
N ALA A 193 -6.44 -3.15 10.24
CA ALA A 193 -7.47 -2.22 10.72
C ALA A 193 -6.79 -0.96 11.29
N PHE A 194 -7.12 0.20 10.74
CA PHE A 194 -6.59 1.46 11.24
C PHE A 194 -7.43 1.98 12.41
N PRO A 195 -6.82 2.51 13.51
CA PRO A 195 -7.57 3.08 14.60
C PRO A 195 -8.42 4.28 14.15
N SER A 196 -9.71 4.25 14.44
CA SER A 196 -10.65 5.33 14.09
C SER A 196 -10.79 6.36 15.22
N THR A 197 -9.68 6.76 15.84
CA THR A 197 -9.69 7.69 16.99
C THR A 197 -9.89 9.14 16.57
N THR A 198 -9.53 9.49 15.34
CA THR A 198 -9.71 10.83 14.76
C THR A 198 -9.89 10.75 13.26
N GLY A 199 -10.56 11.73 12.68
CA GLY A 199 -10.74 11.83 11.23
C GLY A 199 -11.90 10.99 10.69
N SER A 200 -11.83 10.69 9.40
CA SER A 200 -12.86 9.97 8.64
C SER A 200 -12.26 8.79 7.88
N GLY A 201 -13.01 7.70 7.80
CA GLY A 201 -12.63 6.52 7.01
C GLY A 201 -13.09 6.63 5.57
N ALA A 202 -12.23 6.19 4.63
CA ALA A 202 -12.58 6.03 3.23
C ALA A 202 -12.11 4.66 2.72
N ASN A 203 -12.85 4.09 1.79
CA ASN A 203 -12.60 2.74 1.30
C ASN A 203 -11.58 2.74 0.15
N GLY A 204 -10.55 1.91 0.29
CA GLY A 204 -9.55 1.69 -0.74
C GLY A 204 -8.61 2.88 -0.96
N SER A 205 -7.57 2.65 -1.77
CA SER A 205 -6.62 3.70 -2.15
C SER A 205 -7.28 4.83 -2.95
N SER A 206 -8.22 4.50 -3.83
CA SER A 206 -8.98 5.49 -4.59
C SER A 206 -9.88 6.34 -3.70
N GLY A 207 -10.53 5.73 -2.71
CA GLY A 207 -11.42 6.45 -1.78
C GLY A 207 -10.67 7.48 -0.95
N VAL A 208 -9.51 7.13 -0.37
CA VAL A 208 -8.74 8.09 0.45
C VAL A 208 -8.20 9.25 -0.36
N VAL A 209 -7.69 9.04 -1.58
CA VAL A 209 -7.20 10.15 -2.42
C VAL A 209 -8.33 11.05 -2.92
N GLN A 210 -9.51 10.50 -3.17
CA GLN A 210 -10.69 11.28 -3.53
C GLN A 210 -11.11 12.21 -2.39
N GLU A 211 -11.22 11.68 -1.17
CA GLU A 211 -11.58 12.46 0.02
C GLU A 211 -10.56 13.56 0.32
N VAL A 212 -9.26 13.25 0.27
CA VAL A 212 -8.22 14.25 0.46
C VAL A 212 -8.26 15.30 -0.63
N GLY A 213 -8.42 14.91 -1.90
CA GLY A 213 -8.51 15.84 -3.02
C GLY A 213 -9.70 16.81 -2.94
N ALA A 214 -10.79 16.40 -2.29
CA ALA A 214 -11.99 17.21 -2.08
C ALA A 214 -11.92 18.10 -0.83
N THR A 215 -10.92 17.92 0.06
CA THR A 215 -10.91 18.51 1.39
C THR A 215 -9.60 19.25 1.64
N ASP A 216 -9.63 20.58 1.62
CA ASP A 216 -8.49 21.40 1.99
C ASP A 216 -8.13 21.22 3.48
N GLY A 217 -6.86 21.00 3.76
CA GLY A 217 -6.35 20.63 5.09
C GLY A 217 -6.31 19.13 5.37
N ALA A 218 -6.74 18.28 4.44
CA ALA A 218 -6.75 16.84 4.65
C ALA A 218 -5.38 16.20 4.44
N ILE A 219 -5.15 15.10 5.17
CA ILE A 219 -3.94 14.28 5.15
C ILE A 219 -4.31 12.78 5.19
N THR A 220 -3.54 11.97 4.48
CA THR A 220 -3.68 10.51 4.47
C THR A 220 -2.34 9.82 4.25
N TYR A 221 -2.34 8.51 4.33
CA TYR A 221 -1.28 7.62 3.85
C TYR A 221 -1.83 6.81 2.66
N VAL A 222 -1.06 6.72 1.61
CA VAL A 222 -1.48 6.01 0.38
C VAL A 222 -0.27 5.67 -0.49
N GLU A 223 -0.37 4.66 -1.34
CA GLU A 223 0.66 4.36 -2.33
C GLU A 223 0.89 5.58 -3.25
N ALA A 224 2.16 5.93 -3.49
CA ALA A 224 2.57 7.18 -4.11
C ALA A 224 1.98 7.41 -5.52
N GLY A 225 1.74 6.35 -6.29
CA GLY A 225 1.13 6.45 -7.62
C GLY A 225 -0.29 7.00 -7.58
N PHE A 226 -1.06 6.67 -6.53
CA PHE A 226 -2.41 7.25 -6.31
C PHE A 226 -2.34 8.72 -5.92
N ALA A 227 -1.40 9.08 -5.04
CA ALA A 227 -1.20 10.47 -4.65
C ALA A 227 -0.84 11.36 -5.86
N LYS A 228 0.09 10.90 -6.70
CA LYS A 228 0.52 11.62 -7.91
C LYS A 228 -0.60 11.79 -8.93
N GLU A 229 -1.37 10.74 -9.20
CA GLU A 229 -2.48 10.82 -10.14
C GLU A 229 -3.58 11.76 -9.66
N ALA A 230 -3.86 11.75 -8.35
CA ALA A 230 -4.79 12.67 -7.72
C ALA A 230 -4.23 14.08 -7.55
N LYS A 231 -2.97 14.32 -7.96
CA LYS A 231 -2.26 15.61 -7.82
C LYS A 231 -2.19 16.12 -6.39
N LEU A 232 -2.11 15.20 -5.44
CA LEU A 232 -1.90 15.52 -4.04
C LEU A 232 -0.42 15.88 -3.80
N LYS A 233 -0.15 16.69 -2.79
CA LYS A 233 1.20 16.92 -2.30
C LYS A 233 1.63 15.75 -1.42
N GLU A 234 2.93 15.45 -1.43
CA GLU A 234 3.54 14.42 -0.60
C GLU A 234 4.47 15.09 0.41
N ALA A 235 4.30 14.79 1.70
CA ALA A 235 5.16 15.33 2.72
C ALA A 235 6.57 14.73 2.64
N ALA A 236 7.59 15.57 2.80
CA ALA A 236 8.95 15.10 3.04
C ALA A 236 9.07 14.60 4.48
N ILE A 237 9.78 13.52 4.71
CA ILE A 237 9.93 12.92 6.05
C ILE A 237 11.30 13.28 6.63
N ASP A 238 11.29 13.92 7.80
CA ASP A 238 12.50 14.27 8.52
C ASP A 238 12.75 13.28 9.66
N PHE A 239 13.79 12.47 9.51
CA PHE A 239 14.28 11.53 10.52
C PHE A 239 15.34 12.16 11.46
N GLY A 240 15.43 13.48 11.52
CA GLY A 240 16.39 14.22 12.34
C GLY A 240 17.69 14.61 11.62
N GLN A 241 17.79 14.37 10.32
CA GLN A 241 18.92 14.73 9.48
C GLN A 241 18.52 15.62 8.29
N GLY A 242 17.35 16.21 8.37
CA GLY A 242 16.73 17.00 7.34
C GLY A 242 15.66 16.21 6.55
N PRO A 243 14.75 16.94 5.88
CA PRO A 243 13.63 16.33 5.18
C PRO A 243 14.08 15.54 3.95
N VAL A 244 13.53 14.35 3.79
CA VAL A 244 13.73 13.46 2.64
C VAL A 244 12.46 13.41 1.82
N GLU A 245 12.53 13.86 0.58
CA GLU A 245 11.41 13.77 -0.37
C GLU A 245 11.22 12.35 -0.88
N LEU A 246 9.98 11.99 -1.18
CA LEU A 246 9.65 10.73 -1.84
C LEU A 246 9.82 10.88 -3.36
N ASN A 247 10.91 10.34 -3.89
CA ASN A 247 11.18 10.34 -5.32
C ASN A 247 11.90 9.04 -5.74
N LYS A 248 12.15 8.91 -7.04
CA LYS A 248 12.76 7.70 -7.61
C LYS A 248 14.15 7.41 -7.03
N GLU A 249 14.94 8.45 -6.77
CA GLU A 249 16.30 8.32 -6.24
C GLU A 249 16.28 7.86 -4.78
N THR A 250 15.50 8.53 -3.92
CA THR A 250 15.41 8.19 -2.50
C THR A 250 14.82 6.82 -2.27
N VAL A 251 13.84 6.41 -3.08
CA VAL A 251 13.27 5.06 -3.06
C VAL A 251 14.30 4.03 -3.54
N GLY A 252 15.03 4.30 -4.63
CA GLY A 252 16.09 3.44 -5.13
C GLY A 252 17.17 3.21 -4.07
N ASN A 253 17.67 4.28 -3.44
CA ASN A 253 18.65 4.20 -2.38
C ASN A 253 18.19 3.38 -1.16
N ALA A 254 16.89 3.40 -0.86
CA ALA A 254 16.32 2.57 0.21
C ALA A 254 16.26 1.10 -0.20
N LEU A 255 15.86 0.80 -1.44
CA LEU A 255 15.78 -0.55 -1.96
C LEU A 255 17.13 -1.23 -2.08
N ASP A 256 18.18 -0.50 -2.44
CA ASP A 256 19.56 -1.02 -2.55
C ASP A 256 20.12 -1.52 -1.20
N LYS A 257 19.54 -1.08 -0.08
CA LYS A 257 19.92 -1.50 1.27
C LYS A 257 19.10 -2.69 1.79
N LEU A 258 18.09 -3.15 1.04
CA LEU A 258 17.28 -4.29 1.46
C LEU A 258 18.04 -5.59 1.24
N THR A 259 18.09 -6.41 2.28
CA THR A 259 18.55 -7.80 2.20
C THR A 259 17.34 -8.72 2.25
N TYR A 260 17.13 -9.45 1.18
CA TYR A 260 16.13 -10.52 1.15
C TYR A 260 16.71 -11.76 1.86
N LYS A 261 15.99 -12.25 2.85
CA LYS A 261 16.32 -13.52 3.52
C LYS A 261 15.53 -14.66 2.88
#